data_ed4a6684099f7a5f8fd5b5c569c2b49c
#
_entry.id   ed4a6684099f7a5f8fd5b5c569c2b49c
#
_cell.length_a   1.000
_cell.length_b   1.000
_cell.length_c   1.000
_cell.angle_alpha   90.00
_cell.angle_beta   90.00
_cell.angle_gamma   90.00
#
_symmetry.space_group_name_H-M   'P 1'
#
loop_
_entity.id
_entity.type
_entity.pdbx_description
1 polymer ?
#
loop_
_entity_poly.entity_id
_entity_poly.type
_entity_poly.pdbx_seq_one_letter_code
_entity_poly.pdbx_strand_id
1 'polypeptide(L)'
;MTPSISWSLLLLAGLCCLVPSFLAEDVQETDTSQKDQSPASHEIATNLGDFAISLYRELVHQSNTSNIFFSPVSIATAFAMLSLGSKGDTHTQILEGLQFNLTQTSEADIHKSFQHLLQTLNRPDSELQLSTGNGLFVNNDLKLVEKFLEEAKNHYQAEV
;
A
#
# COMPACT_ATOMS: atom_id res chain seq x y z
N MET A 1 10.68 -19.89 -58.24
CA MET A 1 10.05 -19.99 -56.90
C MET A 1 10.15 -18.65 -56.24
N THR A 2 9.09 -17.87 -56.32
CA THR A 2 9.00 -16.53 -55.70
C THR A 2 8.46 -16.68 -54.28
N PRO A 3 9.09 -16.12 -53.27
CA PRO A 3 8.56 -16.18 -51.91
C PRO A 3 7.34 -15.24 -51.76
N SER A 4 6.19 -15.83 -51.50
CA SER A 4 4.99 -15.08 -51.16
C SER A 4 5.16 -14.49 -49.77
N ILE A 5 5.52 -13.20 -49.67
CA ILE A 5 5.50 -12.47 -48.42
C ILE A 5 4.04 -12.32 -47.99
N SER A 6 3.70 -12.93 -46.86
CA SER A 6 2.35 -12.95 -46.34
C SER A 6 1.87 -11.53 -46.08
N TRP A 7 0.74 -11.15 -46.64
CA TRP A 7 0.09 -9.84 -46.46
C TRP A 7 -0.22 -9.52 -44.99
N SER A 8 -0.26 -10.54 -44.15
CA SER A 8 -0.42 -10.39 -42.71
C SER A 8 0.76 -9.66 -42.01
N LEU A 9 2.00 -9.85 -42.50
CA LEU A 9 3.19 -9.18 -42.01
C LEU A 9 3.24 -7.68 -42.40
N LEU A 10 2.71 -7.34 -43.56
CA LEU A 10 2.61 -5.94 -44.01
C LEU A 10 1.54 -5.17 -43.23
N LEU A 11 0.43 -5.82 -42.82
CA LEU A 11 -0.59 -5.24 -41.99
C LEU A 11 -0.10 -4.97 -40.55
N LEU A 12 0.71 -5.88 -39.98
CA LEU A 12 1.31 -5.66 -38.66
C LEU A 12 2.33 -4.50 -38.68
N ALA A 13 3.13 -4.37 -39.71
CA ALA A 13 4.09 -3.28 -39.85
C ALA A 13 3.39 -1.91 -40.05
N GLY A 14 2.26 -1.86 -40.75
CA GLY A 14 1.45 -0.68 -40.93
C GLY A 14 0.78 -0.19 -39.64
N LEU A 15 0.40 -1.11 -38.74
CA LEU A 15 -0.23 -0.75 -37.48
C LEU A 15 0.77 -0.17 -36.46
N CYS A 16 2.04 -0.58 -36.51
CA CYS A 16 3.08 -0.01 -35.66
C CYS A 16 3.47 1.43 -36.03
N CYS A 17 3.22 1.88 -37.25
CA CYS A 17 3.52 3.24 -37.68
C CYS A 17 2.42 4.27 -37.35
N LEU A 18 1.23 3.83 -36.91
CA LEU A 18 0.11 4.71 -36.56
C LEU A 18 0.05 5.06 -35.07
N VAL A 19 0.88 4.45 -34.23
CA VAL A 19 0.87 4.69 -32.78
C VAL A 19 1.74 5.85 -32.29
N PRO A 20 2.78 6.36 -33.01
CA PRO A 20 3.61 7.43 -32.49
C PRO A 20 2.97 8.84 -32.50
N SER A 21 1.87 9.05 -33.21
CA SER A 21 1.31 10.39 -33.39
C SER A 21 0.33 10.80 -32.28
N PHE A 22 0.03 9.94 -31.31
CA PHE A 22 -0.91 10.25 -30.23
C PHE A 22 -0.23 10.58 -28.89
N LEU A 23 1.11 10.60 -28.84
CA LEU A 23 1.87 10.86 -27.60
C LEU A 23 2.70 12.14 -27.63
N ALA A 24 2.40 13.05 -28.54
CA ALA A 24 3.03 14.36 -28.59
C ALA A 24 1.96 15.47 -28.69
N GLU A 25 1.04 15.48 -27.75
CA GLU A 25 0.28 16.68 -27.46
C GLU A 25 0.74 17.18 -26.11
N ASP A 26 1.33 18.39 -26.13
CA ASP A 26 1.78 19.15 -24.97
C ASP A 26 0.75 19.06 -23.84
N VAL A 27 1.00 18.25 -22.84
CA VAL A 27 0.37 18.39 -21.54
C VAL A 27 1.03 19.59 -20.91
N GLN A 28 0.45 20.77 -21.14
CA GLN A 28 0.62 21.92 -20.28
C GLN A 28 0.38 21.42 -18.87
N GLU A 29 1.43 21.38 -18.05
CA GLU A 29 1.37 21.20 -16.61
C GLU A 29 0.39 22.22 -16.04
N THR A 30 -0.86 21.83 -15.85
CA THR A 30 -1.69 22.50 -14.87
C THR A 30 -1.21 22.02 -13.49
N ASP A 31 -0.30 22.82 -12.95
CA ASP A 31 0.16 22.81 -11.58
C ASP A 31 -1.03 23.07 -10.63
N THR A 32 -1.75 22.00 -10.31
CA THR A 32 -2.74 22.01 -9.23
C THR A 32 -2.94 20.57 -8.75
N SER A 33 -2.08 20.11 -7.87
CA SER A 33 -2.28 19.05 -6.85
C SER A 33 -0.98 18.41 -6.31
N GLN A 34 0.17 19.05 -6.40
CA GLN A 34 1.41 18.54 -5.80
C GLN A 34 1.73 19.16 -4.43
N LYS A 35 0.74 19.54 -3.63
CA LYS A 35 1.01 20.28 -2.40
C LYS A 35 0.93 19.49 -1.11
N ASP A 36 0.66 18.17 -1.13
CA ASP A 36 0.54 17.38 0.10
C ASP A 36 1.24 16.01 0.10
N GLN A 37 2.19 15.78 -0.79
CA GLN A 37 3.03 14.59 -0.69
C GLN A 37 4.24 14.88 0.20
N SER A 38 4.07 14.70 1.50
CA SER A 38 5.19 14.65 2.44
C SER A 38 6.11 13.50 2.05
N PRO A 39 7.45 13.63 2.22
CA PRO A 39 8.39 12.52 1.99
C PRO A 39 7.96 11.21 2.67
N ALA A 40 7.35 11.30 3.84
CA ALA A 40 6.81 10.17 4.59
C ALA A 40 5.65 9.43 3.89
N SER A 41 4.82 10.13 3.10
CA SER A 41 3.73 9.49 2.36
C SER A 41 4.24 8.71 1.15
N HIS A 42 5.33 9.12 0.55
CA HIS A 42 5.96 8.37 -0.54
C HIS A 42 6.69 7.12 -0.01
N GLU A 43 7.35 7.23 1.12
CA GLU A 43 8.06 6.11 1.76
C GLU A 43 7.08 4.98 2.14
N ILE A 44 5.97 5.30 2.81
CA ILE A 44 4.99 4.26 3.20
C ILE A 44 4.42 3.53 1.98
N ALA A 45 4.18 4.22 0.87
CA ALA A 45 3.68 3.60 -0.35
C ALA A 45 4.66 2.57 -0.93
N THR A 46 5.96 2.89 -0.90
CA THR A 46 7.03 1.97 -1.32
C THR A 46 7.09 0.75 -0.41
N ASN A 47 7.14 0.96 0.92
CA ASN A 47 7.20 -0.12 1.90
C ASN A 47 5.99 -1.06 1.81
N LEU A 48 4.78 -0.50 1.65
CA LEU A 48 3.56 -1.29 1.46
C LEU A 48 3.57 -2.07 0.13
N GLY A 49 4.16 -1.51 -0.92
CA GLY A 49 4.36 -2.20 -2.19
C GLY A 49 5.29 -3.40 -2.06
N ASP A 50 6.44 -3.22 -1.43
CA ASP A 50 7.42 -4.28 -1.17
C ASP A 50 6.85 -5.36 -0.24
N PHE A 51 6.14 -4.96 0.81
CA PHE A 51 5.41 -5.87 1.68
C PHE A 51 4.37 -6.70 0.91
N ALA A 52 3.57 -6.05 0.05
CA ALA A 52 2.55 -6.72 -0.75
C ALA A 52 3.13 -7.80 -1.65
N ILE A 53 4.24 -7.51 -2.33
CA ILE A 53 4.91 -8.46 -3.23
C ILE A 53 5.54 -9.61 -2.43
N SER A 54 6.16 -9.29 -1.29
CA SER A 54 6.77 -10.31 -0.42
C SER A 54 5.73 -11.26 0.14
N LEU A 55 4.61 -10.74 0.65
CA LEU A 55 3.51 -11.54 1.15
C LEU A 55 2.85 -12.37 0.04
N TYR A 56 2.63 -11.79 -1.15
CA TYR A 56 2.09 -12.52 -2.29
C TYR A 56 2.96 -13.72 -2.67
N ARG A 57 4.29 -13.53 -2.75
CA ARG A 57 5.23 -14.62 -3.07
C ARG A 57 5.15 -15.75 -2.06
N GLU A 58 5.05 -15.42 -0.78
CA GLU A 58 4.93 -16.42 0.29
C GLU A 58 3.60 -17.19 0.17
N LEU A 59 2.48 -16.52 -0.06
CA LEU A 59 1.18 -17.15 -0.24
C LEU A 59 1.14 -18.06 -1.48
N VAL A 60 1.73 -17.64 -2.60
CA VAL A 60 1.85 -18.48 -3.81
C VAL A 60 2.69 -19.72 -3.53
N HIS A 61 3.79 -19.57 -2.80
CA HIS A 61 4.67 -20.69 -2.47
C HIS A 61 3.94 -21.75 -1.61
N GLN A 62 3.07 -21.31 -0.71
CA GLN A 62 2.28 -22.21 0.15
C GLN A 62 1.09 -22.84 -0.58
N SER A 63 0.52 -22.17 -1.58
CA SER A 63 -0.67 -22.64 -2.31
C SER A 63 -0.70 -22.16 -3.74
N ASN A 64 -0.12 -22.95 -4.65
CA ASN A 64 -0.03 -22.63 -6.07
C ASN A 64 -1.29 -22.95 -6.90
N THR A 65 -2.32 -23.52 -6.28
CA THR A 65 -3.56 -23.97 -6.95
C THR A 65 -4.80 -23.18 -6.55
N SER A 66 -4.69 -22.29 -5.57
CA SER A 66 -5.81 -21.51 -5.05
C SER A 66 -5.77 -20.07 -5.53
N ASN A 67 -6.93 -19.45 -5.67
CA ASN A 67 -7.01 -18.01 -5.90
C ASN A 67 -6.54 -17.28 -4.65
N ILE A 68 -5.68 -16.27 -4.85
CA ILE A 68 -5.14 -15.45 -3.77
C ILE A 68 -5.78 -14.06 -3.89
N PHE A 69 -6.45 -13.65 -2.83
CA PHE A 69 -7.05 -12.33 -2.70
C PHE A 69 -6.83 -11.78 -1.28
N PHE A 70 -6.18 -10.64 -1.18
CA PHE A 70 -5.93 -9.98 0.11
C PHE A 70 -5.74 -8.48 -0.07
N SER A 71 -5.87 -7.73 1.02
CA SER A 71 -5.57 -6.30 1.07
C SER A 71 -4.25 -6.09 1.82
N PRO A 72 -3.16 -5.72 1.13
CA PRO A 72 -1.88 -5.45 1.79
C PRO A 72 -1.99 -4.31 2.81
N VAL A 73 -2.75 -3.27 2.49
CA VAL A 73 -2.95 -2.11 3.37
C VAL A 73 -3.64 -2.54 4.66
N SER A 74 -4.69 -3.35 4.60
CA SER A 74 -5.41 -3.80 5.79
C SER A 74 -4.53 -4.67 6.70
N ILE A 75 -3.75 -5.58 6.11
CA ILE A 75 -2.84 -6.44 6.87
C ILE A 75 -1.73 -5.61 7.51
N ALA A 76 -1.09 -4.73 6.74
CA ALA A 76 -0.01 -3.88 7.25
C ALA A 76 -0.51 -2.93 8.36
N THR A 77 -1.71 -2.36 8.21
CA THR A 77 -2.33 -1.50 9.22
C THR A 77 -2.55 -2.26 10.54
N ALA A 78 -3.05 -3.50 10.47
CA ALA A 78 -3.27 -4.32 11.65
C ALA A 78 -1.96 -4.66 12.37
N PHE A 79 -0.90 -5.04 11.64
CA PHE A 79 0.41 -5.32 12.23
C PHE A 79 1.10 -4.06 12.75
N ALA A 80 1.01 -2.93 12.05
CA ALA A 80 1.55 -1.66 12.51
C ALA A 80 0.84 -1.17 13.80
N MET A 81 -0.48 -1.37 13.92
CA MET A 81 -1.20 -1.11 15.16
C MET A 81 -0.76 -2.06 16.28
N LEU A 82 -0.55 -3.36 15.97
CA LEU A 82 -0.06 -4.34 16.95
C LEU A 82 1.34 -3.98 17.46
N SER A 83 2.19 -3.36 16.64
CA SER A 83 3.54 -2.97 17.04
C SER A 83 3.55 -1.95 18.17
N LEU A 84 2.54 -1.08 18.29
CA LEU A 84 2.38 -0.13 19.41
C LEU A 84 2.37 -0.82 20.79
N GLY A 85 1.83 -2.03 20.86
CA GLY A 85 1.74 -2.82 22.10
C GLY A 85 2.85 -3.86 22.26
N SER A 86 3.64 -4.10 21.23
CA SER A 86 4.71 -5.10 21.23
C SER A 86 6.03 -4.53 21.77
N LYS A 87 6.95 -5.40 22.18
CA LYS A 87 8.28 -5.03 22.71
C LYS A 87 9.34 -6.02 22.26
N GLY A 88 10.60 -5.57 22.31
CA GLY A 88 11.76 -6.40 22.00
C GLY A 88 11.74 -6.95 20.58
N ASP A 89 12.16 -8.19 20.41
CA ASP A 89 12.30 -8.81 19.09
C ASP A 89 10.99 -8.87 18.31
N THR A 90 9.87 -9.11 18.98
CA THR A 90 8.54 -9.13 18.33
C THR A 90 8.23 -7.79 17.68
N HIS A 91 8.50 -6.70 18.39
CA HIS A 91 8.30 -5.34 17.88
C HIS A 91 9.14 -5.08 16.63
N THR A 92 10.44 -5.37 16.71
CA THR A 92 11.37 -5.21 15.60
C THR A 92 10.97 -6.07 14.39
N GLN A 93 10.66 -7.35 14.61
CA GLN A 93 10.25 -8.26 13.55
C GLN A 93 8.95 -7.83 12.85
N ILE A 94 8.00 -7.24 13.56
CA ILE A 94 6.78 -6.71 12.94
C ILE A 94 7.13 -5.57 11.98
N LEU A 95 7.89 -4.57 12.43
CA LEU A 95 8.19 -3.39 11.61
C LEU A 95 9.12 -3.72 10.44
N GLU A 96 10.12 -4.58 10.64
CA GLU A 96 10.97 -5.08 9.56
C GLU A 96 10.18 -5.94 8.57
N GLY A 97 9.25 -6.78 9.05
CA GLY A 97 8.36 -7.57 8.21
C GLY A 97 7.46 -6.70 7.32
N LEU A 98 7.10 -5.52 7.78
CA LEU A 98 6.41 -4.50 7.00
C LEU A 98 7.34 -3.68 6.08
N GLN A 99 8.61 -4.08 5.95
CA GLN A 99 9.65 -3.46 5.11
C GLN A 99 10.10 -2.07 5.58
N PHE A 100 9.90 -1.73 6.87
CA PHE A 100 10.45 -0.50 7.43
C PHE A 100 11.90 -0.68 7.88
N ASN A 101 12.74 0.27 7.50
CA ASN A 101 14.12 0.33 7.95
C ASN A 101 14.22 1.22 9.20
N LEU A 102 14.27 0.60 10.38
CA LEU A 102 14.30 1.30 11.68
C LEU A 102 15.57 2.14 11.92
N THR A 103 16.59 2.01 11.07
CA THR A 103 17.78 2.87 11.12
C THR A 103 17.57 4.18 10.37
N GLN A 104 16.59 4.26 9.48
CA GLN A 104 16.31 5.41 8.62
C GLN A 104 15.00 6.12 9.00
N THR A 105 13.98 5.34 9.40
CA THR A 105 12.65 5.86 9.69
C THR A 105 12.34 5.68 11.18
N SER A 106 11.95 6.76 11.84
CA SER A 106 11.54 6.66 13.24
C SER A 106 10.18 5.97 13.36
N GLU A 107 9.98 5.23 14.47
CA GLU A 107 8.70 4.58 14.76
C GLU A 107 7.53 5.57 14.77
N ALA A 108 7.75 6.75 15.33
CA ALA A 108 6.73 7.81 15.37
C ALA A 108 6.33 8.27 13.95
N ASP A 109 7.25 8.29 13.01
CA ASP A 109 6.97 8.67 11.63
C ASP A 109 6.24 7.55 10.89
N ILE A 110 6.55 6.28 11.20
CA ILE A 110 5.80 5.12 10.68
C ILE A 110 4.32 5.24 11.07
N HIS A 111 4.02 5.42 12.36
CA HIS A 111 2.63 5.52 12.83
C HIS A 111 1.90 6.77 12.29
N LYS A 112 2.58 7.91 12.17
CA LYS A 112 2.03 9.10 11.51
C LYS A 112 1.72 8.86 10.03
N SER A 113 2.56 8.11 9.33
CA SER A 113 2.35 7.79 7.93
C SER A 113 1.12 6.89 7.73
N PHE A 114 0.89 5.91 8.61
CA PHE A 114 -0.34 5.13 8.62
C PHE A 114 -1.56 5.99 8.94
N GLN A 115 -1.46 6.89 9.93
CA GLN A 115 -2.54 7.83 10.24
C GLN A 115 -2.92 8.68 9.02
N HIS A 116 -1.94 9.24 8.32
CA HIS A 116 -2.17 10.03 7.11
C HIS A 116 -2.80 9.19 5.99
N LEU A 117 -2.30 7.97 5.78
CA LEU A 117 -2.86 7.03 4.79
C LEU A 117 -4.33 6.75 5.07
N LEU A 118 -4.69 6.38 6.31
CA LEU A 118 -6.07 6.07 6.69
C LEU A 118 -6.98 7.29 6.57
N GLN A 119 -6.51 8.48 6.94
CA GLN A 119 -7.25 9.73 6.74
C GLN A 119 -7.49 10.03 5.25
N THR A 120 -6.49 9.75 4.41
CA THR A 120 -6.60 9.94 2.97
C THR A 120 -7.59 8.95 2.34
N LEU A 121 -7.53 7.69 2.74
CA LEU A 121 -8.45 6.64 2.24
C LEU A 121 -9.88 6.87 2.68
N ASN A 122 -10.11 7.40 3.88
CA ASN A 122 -11.44 7.69 4.43
C ASN A 122 -11.97 9.08 4.04
N ARG A 123 -11.25 9.81 3.17
CA ARG A 123 -11.71 11.14 2.74
C ARG A 123 -13.02 11.02 1.96
N PRO A 124 -14.04 11.81 2.30
CA PRO A 124 -15.26 11.83 1.51
C PRO A 124 -14.95 12.30 0.09
N ASP A 125 -15.16 11.43 -0.88
CA ASP A 125 -15.06 11.73 -2.29
C ASP A 125 -16.36 11.34 -2.97
N SER A 126 -16.82 12.14 -3.94
CA SER A 126 -18.05 11.89 -4.67
C SER A 126 -17.91 10.71 -5.66
N GLU A 127 -16.71 10.40 -6.09
CA GLU A 127 -16.44 9.36 -7.08
C GLU A 127 -16.03 8.02 -6.46
N LEU A 128 -15.39 8.03 -5.28
CA LEU A 128 -14.93 6.84 -4.59
C LEU A 128 -15.58 6.71 -3.21
N GLN A 129 -16.37 5.65 -3.02
CA GLN A 129 -16.92 5.28 -1.72
C GLN A 129 -16.04 4.19 -1.08
N LEU A 130 -14.97 4.61 -0.42
CA LEU A 130 -14.09 3.74 0.35
C LEU A 130 -14.25 4.09 1.83
N SER A 131 -14.43 3.07 2.66
CA SER A 131 -14.42 3.19 4.12
C SER A 131 -13.50 2.12 4.69
N THR A 132 -12.58 2.54 5.53
CA THR A 132 -11.71 1.64 6.29
C THR A 132 -12.07 1.71 7.76
N GLY A 133 -12.07 0.58 8.44
CA GLY A 133 -12.30 0.50 9.88
C GLY A 133 -11.30 -0.45 10.53
N ASN A 134 -10.85 -0.11 11.73
CA ASN A 134 -9.97 -0.94 12.53
C ASN A 134 -10.64 -1.23 13.88
N GLY A 135 -10.55 -2.48 14.35
CA GLY A 135 -11.10 -2.89 15.64
C GLY A 135 -10.11 -3.78 16.39
N LEU A 136 -10.07 -3.59 17.70
CA LEU A 136 -9.26 -4.39 18.61
C LEU A 136 -10.21 -5.20 19.52
N PHE A 137 -10.20 -6.51 19.35
CA PHE A 137 -11.03 -7.42 20.12
C PHE A 137 -10.16 -8.14 21.15
N VAL A 138 -10.38 -7.88 22.42
CA VAL A 138 -9.59 -8.43 23.52
C VAL A 138 -10.49 -9.10 24.55
N ASN A 139 -9.92 -10.03 25.32
CA ASN A 139 -10.64 -10.66 26.43
C ASN A 139 -10.94 -9.58 27.51
N ASN A 140 -12.16 -9.60 28.05
CA ASN A 140 -12.61 -8.66 29.08
C ASN A 140 -11.75 -8.67 30.35
N ASP A 141 -11.03 -9.75 30.63
CA ASP A 141 -10.14 -9.88 31.77
C ASP A 141 -8.78 -9.15 31.56
N LEU A 142 -8.46 -8.77 30.31
CA LEU A 142 -7.24 -8.06 30.00
C LEU A 142 -7.42 -6.56 30.22
N LYS A 143 -6.54 -5.98 31.03
CA LYS A 143 -6.43 -4.53 31.18
C LYS A 143 -5.37 -4.01 30.22
N LEU A 144 -5.82 -3.35 29.19
CA LEU A 144 -4.92 -2.68 28.24
C LEU A 144 -4.31 -1.44 28.84
N VAL A 145 -3.10 -1.13 28.43
CA VAL A 145 -2.40 0.10 28.84
C VAL A 145 -3.04 1.31 28.16
N GLU A 146 -3.39 2.33 28.92
CA GLU A 146 -4.05 3.55 28.43
C GLU A 146 -3.34 4.16 27.22
N LYS A 147 -2.02 4.30 27.31
CA LYS A 147 -1.20 4.82 26.22
C LYS A 147 -1.40 4.04 24.91
N PHE A 148 -1.47 2.71 24.96
CA PHE A 148 -1.72 1.87 23.79
C PHE A 148 -3.10 2.15 23.18
N LEU A 149 -4.12 2.30 24.02
CA LEU A 149 -5.49 2.61 23.58
C LEU A 149 -5.56 3.98 22.88
N GLU A 150 -4.92 4.98 23.47
CA GLU A 150 -4.84 6.33 22.90
C GLU A 150 -4.12 6.32 21.55
N GLU A 151 -2.97 5.66 21.43
CA GLU A 151 -2.19 5.59 20.20
C GLU A 151 -2.91 4.79 19.11
N ALA A 152 -3.56 3.67 19.46
CA ALA A 152 -4.37 2.88 18.52
C ALA A 152 -5.55 3.70 17.98
N LYS A 153 -6.23 4.47 18.83
CA LYS A 153 -7.31 5.35 18.42
C LYS A 153 -6.79 6.50 17.55
N ASN A 154 -5.71 7.16 17.97
CA ASN A 154 -5.22 8.37 17.31
C ASN A 154 -4.60 8.08 15.94
N HIS A 155 -3.77 7.04 15.83
CA HIS A 155 -3.07 6.72 14.59
C HIS A 155 -3.85 5.81 13.65
N TYR A 156 -4.69 4.91 14.21
CA TYR A 156 -5.34 3.86 13.43
C TYR A 156 -6.86 3.95 13.42
N GLN A 157 -7.44 4.98 14.09
CA GLN A 157 -8.90 5.15 14.19
C GLN A 157 -9.59 3.88 14.74
N ALA A 158 -8.87 3.15 15.61
CA ALA A 158 -9.34 1.87 16.12
C ALA A 158 -10.44 2.04 17.17
N GLU A 159 -11.44 1.18 17.08
CA GLU A 159 -12.42 0.94 18.14
C GLU A 159 -11.96 -0.22 19.03
N VAL A 160 -12.18 -0.11 20.35
CA VAL A 160 -11.75 -1.09 21.34
C VAL A 160 -12.93 -1.51 22.19
#